data_22cf076e45bf46442750a4bfd50dffe1
#
_entry.id   22cf076e45bf46442750a4bfd50dffe1
#
_cell.length_a   1.000
_cell.length_b   1.000
_cell.length_c   1.000
_cell.angle_alpha   90.00
_cell.angle_beta   90.00
_cell.angle_gamma   90.00
#
_symmetry.space_group_name_H-M   'P 1'
#
loop_
_entity.id
_entity.type
_entity.pdbx_description
1 polymer ?
#
loop_
_entity_poly.entity_id
_entity_poly.type
_entity_poly.pdbx_seq_one_letter_code
_entity_poly.pdbx_strand_id
1 'polypeptide(L)'
;MIIREFLAWTQNASAGRRAEATTALARAYLYGDLSADEAWEAKTALLSLLDDPSPVVRRALAETCAASARTPRPLVVALSCDVPEVARLVLARSPVLTDADLVDAAALGDEATRAVIAARHHLSHAVSGALAEIGELDTLVVLAGNPTAKITAGRMLRMIERRGDEAALREALLRRSDLPPKVRYAIGLAVAEALSLFVTDRGWLGNERCDRMRREAGERVALEACEQSGAAGVARLVTHLRTARQLTAGLILRAVLSGRTDFVQAALADLSGQDHAGIARAMRDPRSFAELHRKAGLPDALLPAMQAALAARQAAAGPSGLRGTGLSRRMIESAIDACTDLPAPEMHAVVALLNRYEAEAARDEAREVARAVAAEAMTREAARREAAAADAAWRTALEIQRRTAFEPVSVVEPVAVVPVESGDPVVVEVAIVAETESEPATPELPNPIGAILDALPEQILAWYRTEPKEEDPEVQAAMQEVLDGLGADLLDQFRASRDTADTGSDEAIRIAA
;
A
#
# COMPACT_ATOMS: atom_id res chain seq x y z
N MET A 1 15.02 -40.93 -39.19
CA MET A 1 15.81 -40.32 -40.29
C MET A 1 15.99 -38.82 -40.10
N ILE A 2 14.97 -38.11 -39.82
CA ILE A 2 14.95 -36.61 -39.70
C ILE A 2 15.93 -36.07 -38.64
N ILE A 3 16.12 -36.75 -37.53
CA ILE A 3 16.96 -36.28 -36.42
C ILE A 3 18.46 -36.35 -36.72
N ARG A 4 18.90 -37.38 -37.41
CA ARG A 4 20.31 -37.48 -37.83
C ARG A 4 20.68 -36.33 -38.80
N GLU A 5 19.77 -35.99 -39.70
CA GLU A 5 19.92 -34.87 -40.60
C GLU A 5 19.91 -33.54 -39.86
N PHE A 6 19.00 -33.40 -38.87
CA PHE A 6 18.92 -32.24 -37.99
C PHE A 6 20.24 -32.05 -37.21
N LEU A 7 20.73 -33.08 -36.54
CA LEU A 7 21.97 -33.02 -35.78
C LEU A 7 23.20 -32.75 -36.63
N ALA A 8 23.25 -33.32 -37.83
CA ALA A 8 24.32 -33.02 -38.81
C ALA A 8 24.26 -31.58 -39.29
N TRP A 9 23.06 -31.06 -39.52
CA TRP A 9 22.85 -29.68 -39.93
C TRP A 9 23.20 -28.68 -38.80
N THR A 10 22.90 -28.98 -37.53
CA THR A 10 23.23 -28.10 -36.41
C THR A 10 24.72 -27.84 -36.24
N GLN A 11 25.58 -28.77 -36.67
CA GLN A 11 27.04 -28.59 -36.62
C GLN A 11 27.57 -27.46 -37.50
N ASN A 12 26.87 -27.14 -38.61
CA ASN A 12 27.31 -26.16 -39.58
C ASN A 12 26.46 -24.87 -39.62
N ALA A 13 25.34 -24.86 -38.88
CA ALA A 13 24.42 -23.72 -38.88
C ALA A 13 24.86 -22.63 -37.88
N SER A 14 24.53 -21.37 -38.17
CA SER A 14 24.71 -20.27 -37.21
C SER A 14 23.86 -20.44 -35.94
N ALA A 15 24.29 -19.87 -34.83
CA ALA A 15 23.58 -19.97 -33.56
C ALA A 15 22.10 -19.49 -33.65
N GLY A 16 21.82 -18.42 -34.43
CA GLY A 16 20.44 -17.94 -34.64
C GLY A 16 19.58 -18.96 -35.37
N ARG A 17 20.09 -19.55 -36.46
CA ARG A 17 19.38 -20.61 -37.21
C ARG A 17 19.18 -21.87 -36.36
N ARG A 18 20.17 -22.24 -35.54
CA ARG A 18 20.02 -23.36 -34.61
C ARG A 18 18.93 -23.08 -33.55
N ALA A 19 18.85 -21.86 -33.05
CA ALA A 19 17.81 -21.44 -32.10
C ALA A 19 16.40 -21.50 -32.70
N GLU A 20 16.22 -21.03 -33.94
CA GLU A 20 14.95 -21.14 -34.67
C GLU A 20 14.54 -22.60 -34.88
N ALA A 21 15.46 -23.43 -35.32
CA ALA A 21 15.22 -24.86 -35.52
C ALA A 21 14.93 -25.59 -34.20
N THR A 22 15.61 -25.21 -33.09
CA THR A 22 15.36 -25.71 -31.74
C THR A 22 13.94 -25.36 -31.29
N THR A 23 13.49 -24.12 -31.52
CA THR A 23 12.12 -23.70 -31.22
C THR A 23 11.10 -24.52 -32.02
N ALA A 24 11.32 -24.75 -33.31
CA ALA A 24 10.44 -25.54 -34.16
C ALA A 24 10.35 -27.00 -33.69
N LEU A 25 11.50 -27.63 -33.41
CA LEU A 25 11.56 -28.99 -32.90
C LEU A 25 10.86 -29.13 -31.52
N ALA A 26 11.14 -28.20 -30.60
CA ALA A 26 10.49 -28.20 -29.27
C ALA A 26 8.97 -28.03 -29.38
N ARG A 27 8.49 -27.15 -30.25
CA ARG A 27 7.03 -27.01 -30.50
C ARG A 27 6.43 -28.26 -31.10
N ALA A 28 7.09 -28.88 -32.07
CA ALA A 28 6.63 -30.15 -32.65
C ALA A 28 6.54 -31.25 -31.59
N TYR A 29 7.54 -31.35 -30.71
CA TYR A 29 7.51 -32.32 -29.59
C TYR A 29 6.36 -32.04 -28.60
N LEU A 30 6.14 -30.79 -28.26
CA LEU A 30 5.17 -30.43 -27.20
C LEU A 30 3.73 -30.41 -27.70
N TYR A 31 3.49 -30.02 -28.94
CA TYR A 31 2.16 -29.71 -29.47
C TYR A 31 1.81 -30.47 -30.75
N GLY A 32 2.80 -31.12 -31.39
CA GLY A 32 2.55 -31.93 -32.59
C GLY A 32 1.94 -33.29 -32.28
N ASP A 33 1.38 -33.90 -33.28
CA ASP A 33 0.86 -35.27 -33.24
C ASP A 33 1.94 -36.23 -33.76
N LEU A 34 2.95 -36.46 -32.91
CA LEU A 34 4.09 -37.33 -33.23
C LEU A 34 3.77 -38.79 -32.84
N SER A 35 4.17 -39.72 -33.67
CA SER A 35 4.22 -41.13 -33.31
C SER A 35 5.18 -41.37 -32.14
N ALA A 36 5.11 -42.52 -31.48
CA ALA A 36 5.96 -42.84 -30.35
C ALA A 36 7.46 -42.81 -30.71
N ASP A 37 7.82 -43.27 -31.90
CA ASP A 37 9.19 -43.27 -32.39
C ASP A 37 9.69 -41.85 -32.69
N GLU A 38 8.87 -41.03 -33.35
CA GLU A 38 9.20 -39.63 -33.64
C GLU A 38 9.31 -38.80 -32.33
N ALA A 39 8.43 -39.02 -31.36
CA ALA A 39 8.50 -38.37 -30.07
C ALA A 39 9.76 -38.76 -29.29
N TRP A 40 10.17 -40.02 -29.35
CA TRP A 40 11.40 -40.49 -28.71
C TRP A 40 12.63 -39.86 -29.39
N GLU A 41 12.66 -39.84 -30.75
CA GLU A 41 13.69 -39.21 -31.53
C GLU A 41 13.79 -37.69 -31.22
N ALA A 42 12.65 -36.98 -31.24
CA ALA A 42 12.59 -35.55 -30.93
C ALA A 42 13.07 -35.24 -29.50
N LYS A 43 12.65 -36.04 -28.50
CA LYS A 43 13.14 -35.93 -27.13
C LYS A 43 14.67 -36.10 -27.04
N THR A 44 15.22 -37.08 -27.77
CA THR A 44 16.67 -37.32 -27.80
C THR A 44 17.45 -36.14 -28.40
N ALA A 45 16.91 -35.56 -29.48
CA ALA A 45 17.52 -34.38 -30.10
C ALA A 45 17.42 -33.15 -29.17
N LEU A 46 16.28 -32.93 -28.50
CA LEU A 46 16.13 -31.84 -27.52
C LEU A 46 17.12 -31.97 -26.34
N LEU A 47 17.38 -33.19 -25.89
CA LEU A 47 18.37 -33.43 -24.84
C LEU A 47 19.79 -33.16 -25.29
N SER A 48 20.13 -33.50 -26.57
CA SER A 48 21.46 -33.20 -27.12
C SER A 48 21.72 -31.68 -27.31
N LEU A 49 20.68 -30.88 -27.49
CA LEU A 49 20.77 -29.41 -27.55
C LEU A 49 21.10 -28.72 -26.22
N LEU A 50 21.04 -29.43 -25.10
CA LEU A 50 21.53 -28.94 -23.81
C LEU A 50 23.05 -28.67 -23.85
N ASP A 51 23.78 -29.43 -24.65
CA ASP A 51 25.25 -29.29 -24.82
C ASP A 51 25.62 -28.30 -25.91
N ASP A 52 24.66 -27.58 -26.52
CA ASP A 52 24.97 -26.54 -27.50
C ASP A 52 25.84 -25.43 -26.88
N PRO A 53 26.99 -25.09 -27.47
CA PRO A 53 27.90 -24.09 -26.92
C PRO A 53 27.28 -22.68 -26.81
N SER A 54 26.24 -22.40 -27.61
CA SER A 54 25.60 -21.09 -27.64
C SER A 54 24.47 -20.97 -26.62
N PRO A 55 24.54 -20.05 -25.65
CA PRO A 55 23.44 -19.77 -24.74
C PRO A 55 22.13 -19.35 -25.45
N VAL A 56 22.24 -18.79 -26.67
CA VAL A 56 21.08 -18.37 -27.48
C VAL A 56 20.21 -19.57 -27.87
N VAL A 57 20.84 -20.70 -28.22
CA VAL A 57 20.13 -21.95 -28.55
C VAL A 57 19.46 -22.54 -27.31
N ARG A 58 20.20 -22.65 -26.20
CA ARG A 58 19.69 -23.17 -24.96
C ARG A 58 18.57 -22.27 -24.38
N ARG A 59 18.69 -20.95 -24.58
CA ARG A 59 17.63 -19.99 -24.22
C ARG A 59 16.36 -20.21 -25.06
N ALA A 60 16.47 -20.38 -26.38
CA ALA A 60 15.33 -20.68 -27.25
C ALA A 60 14.60 -21.97 -26.82
N LEU A 61 15.39 -23.00 -26.42
CA LEU A 61 14.88 -24.24 -25.84
C LEU A 61 14.12 -23.97 -24.54
N ALA A 62 14.71 -23.21 -23.62
CA ALA A 62 14.12 -22.87 -22.33
C ALA A 62 12.83 -22.07 -22.52
N GLU A 63 12.82 -21.03 -23.37
CA GLU A 63 11.63 -20.21 -23.66
C GLU A 63 10.45 -21.03 -24.18
N THR A 64 10.73 -22.01 -25.05
CA THR A 64 9.68 -22.86 -25.64
C THR A 64 9.17 -23.91 -24.65
N CYS A 65 10.06 -24.49 -23.84
CA CYS A 65 9.75 -25.62 -22.97
C CYS A 65 9.30 -25.22 -21.56
N ALA A 66 9.59 -23.99 -21.12
CA ALA A 66 9.43 -23.58 -19.72
C ALA A 66 8.01 -23.78 -19.16
N ALA A 67 6.97 -23.46 -19.90
CA ALA A 67 5.59 -23.44 -19.40
C ALA A 67 4.85 -24.78 -19.56
N SER A 68 5.42 -25.76 -20.26
CA SER A 68 4.73 -27.00 -20.60
C SER A 68 4.96 -28.11 -19.58
N ALA A 69 3.86 -28.71 -19.09
CA ALA A 69 3.92 -29.92 -18.27
C ALA A 69 4.36 -31.17 -19.05
N ARG A 70 4.36 -31.13 -20.39
CA ARG A 70 4.82 -32.25 -21.25
C ARG A 70 6.33 -32.25 -21.43
N THR A 71 7.04 -31.20 -20.99
CA THR A 71 8.49 -31.10 -21.08
C THR A 71 9.16 -32.21 -20.27
N PRO A 72 10.10 -32.97 -20.82
CA PRO A 72 10.81 -33.99 -20.09
C PRO A 72 11.56 -33.42 -18.87
N ARG A 73 11.37 -34.04 -17.69
CA ARG A 73 12.01 -33.58 -16.45
C ARG A 73 13.54 -33.42 -16.57
N PRO A 74 14.31 -34.36 -17.19
CA PRO A 74 15.76 -34.17 -17.35
C PRO A 74 16.15 -32.89 -18.08
N LEU A 75 15.35 -32.49 -19.09
CA LEU A 75 15.57 -31.25 -19.84
C LEU A 75 15.35 -30.03 -18.93
N VAL A 76 14.25 -30.02 -18.17
CA VAL A 76 13.90 -28.91 -17.27
C VAL A 76 14.95 -28.73 -16.18
N VAL A 77 15.38 -29.83 -15.56
CA VAL A 77 16.40 -29.80 -14.50
C VAL A 77 17.74 -29.32 -15.02
N ALA A 78 18.18 -29.78 -16.20
CA ALA A 78 19.43 -29.32 -16.79
C ALA A 78 19.38 -27.81 -17.11
N LEU A 79 18.28 -27.32 -17.72
CA LEU A 79 18.09 -25.90 -18.02
C LEU A 79 18.00 -25.04 -16.75
N SER A 80 17.49 -25.59 -15.64
CA SER A 80 17.42 -24.84 -14.36
C SER A 80 18.80 -24.64 -13.70
N CYS A 81 19.80 -25.40 -14.14
CA CYS A 81 21.19 -25.29 -13.69
C CYS A 81 22.12 -24.61 -14.71
N ASP A 82 21.56 -24.06 -15.78
CA ASP A 82 22.29 -23.34 -16.85
C ASP A 82 22.67 -21.91 -16.40
N VAL A 83 23.25 -21.14 -17.31
CA VAL A 83 23.53 -19.72 -17.06
C VAL A 83 22.25 -18.96 -16.67
N PRO A 84 22.34 -17.89 -15.84
CA PRO A 84 21.18 -17.24 -15.26
C PRO A 84 20.09 -16.81 -16.26
N GLU A 85 20.48 -16.35 -17.46
CA GLU A 85 19.54 -15.92 -18.50
C GLU A 85 18.68 -17.08 -19.03
N VAL A 86 19.18 -18.31 -19.00
CA VAL A 86 18.47 -19.53 -19.40
C VAL A 86 17.69 -20.09 -18.23
N ALA A 87 18.34 -20.25 -17.09
CA ALA A 87 17.77 -20.88 -15.90
C ALA A 87 16.52 -20.15 -15.39
N ARG A 88 16.54 -18.82 -15.34
CA ARG A 88 15.44 -18.00 -14.85
C ARG A 88 14.14 -18.18 -15.64
N LEU A 89 14.22 -18.48 -16.95
CA LEU A 89 13.04 -18.74 -17.78
C LEU A 89 12.29 -20.00 -17.32
N VAL A 90 13.02 -21.03 -17.00
CA VAL A 90 12.49 -22.32 -16.55
C VAL A 90 12.08 -22.23 -15.08
N LEU A 91 12.90 -21.60 -14.23
CA LEU A 91 12.61 -21.39 -12.82
C LEU A 91 11.37 -20.53 -12.61
N ALA A 92 11.08 -19.57 -13.50
CA ALA A 92 9.89 -18.73 -13.41
C ALA A 92 8.58 -19.50 -13.63
N ARG A 93 8.55 -20.46 -14.54
CA ARG A 93 7.28 -20.92 -15.15
C ARG A 93 7.08 -22.43 -15.14
N SER A 94 8.13 -23.25 -14.99
CA SER A 94 8.01 -24.69 -15.22
C SER A 94 7.16 -25.37 -14.14
N PRO A 95 6.06 -26.06 -14.53
CA PRO A 95 5.27 -26.87 -13.63
C PRO A 95 5.93 -28.23 -13.30
N VAL A 96 7.02 -28.57 -13.97
CA VAL A 96 7.72 -29.85 -13.82
C VAL A 96 8.73 -29.83 -12.67
N LEU A 97 9.21 -28.64 -12.28
CA LEU A 97 10.11 -28.48 -11.14
C LEU A 97 9.41 -28.77 -9.83
N THR A 98 10.09 -29.55 -8.99
CA THR A 98 9.64 -29.84 -7.63
C THR A 98 10.07 -28.74 -6.66
N ASP A 99 9.48 -28.74 -5.46
CA ASP A 99 9.89 -27.83 -4.39
C ASP A 99 11.37 -27.96 -4.05
N ALA A 100 11.92 -29.18 -4.07
CA ALA A 100 13.34 -29.42 -3.83
C ALA A 100 14.21 -28.74 -4.90
N ASP A 101 13.87 -28.89 -6.17
CA ASP A 101 14.60 -28.23 -7.27
C ASP A 101 14.59 -26.70 -7.10
N LEU A 102 13.44 -26.12 -6.69
CA LEU A 102 13.30 -24.70 -6.48
C LEU A 102 14.06 -24.18 -5.25
N VAL A 103 14.12 -24.98 -4.18
CA VAL A 103 14.91 -24.66 -2.98
C VAL A 103 16.40 -24.70 -3.29
N ASP A 104 16.87 -25.75 -4.00
CA ASP A 104 18.26 -25.87 -4.41
C ASP A 104 18.67 -24.72 -5.35
N ALA A 105 17.83 -24.39 -6.33
CA ALA A 105 18.06 -23.24 -7.22
C ALA A 105 18.06 -21.90 -6.46
N ALA A 106 17.23 -21.74 -5.43
CA ALA A 106 17.24 -20.55 -4.59
C ALA A 106 18.49 -20.45 -3.72
N ALA A 107 18.98 -21.59 -3.21
CA ALA A 107 20.18 -21.64 -2.38
C ALA A 107 21.45 -21.32 -3.17
N LEU A 108 21.57 -21.85 -4.38
CA LEU A 108 22.75 -21.70 -5.22
C LEU A 108 22.72 -20.46 -6.11
N GLY A 109 21.52 -19.96 -6.44
CA GLY A 109 21.32 -18.83 -7.36
C GLY A 109 21.63 -17.48 -6.72
N ASP A 110 21.72 -16.46 -7.58
CA ASP A 110 21.83 -15.07 -7.20
C ASP A 110 20.48 -14.46 -6.74
N GLU A 111 20.50 -13.22 -6.29
CA GLU A 111 19.30 -12.53 -5.78
C GLU A 111 18.21 -12.39 -6.85
N ALA A 112 18.59 -12.08 -8.10
CA ALA A 112 17.63 -12.01 -9.18
C ALA A 112 16.96 -13.37 -9.50
N THR A 113 17.67 -14.47 -9.35
CA THR A 113 17.11 -15.83 -9.46
C THR A 113 16.12 -16.12 -8.32
N ARG A 114 16.46 -15.75 -7.08
CA ARG A 114 15.56 -15.85 -5.93
C ARG A 114 14.28 -15.04 -6.13
N ALA A 115 14.41 -13.81 -6.63
CA ALA A 115 13.25 -12.94 -6.92
C ALA A 115 12.34 -13.55 -8.02
N VAL A 116 12.92 -14.15 -9.05
CA VAL A 116 12.16 -14.87 -10.09
C VAL A 116 11.40 -16.06 -9.50
N ILE A 117 12.02 -16.85 -8.62
CA ILE A 117 11.35 -17.95 -7.94
C ILE A 117 10.25 -17.39 -7.01
N ALA A 118 10.49 -16.30 -6.29
CA ALA A 118 9.52 -15.67 -5.40
C ALA A 118 8.27 -15.15 -6.13
N ALA A 119 8.39 -14.78 -7.40
CA ALA A 119 7.29 -14.32 -8.26
C ALA A 119 6.40 -15.45 -8.80
N ARG A 120 6.76 -16.74 -8.61
CA ARG A 120 5.98 -17.87 -9.13
C ARG A 120 4.59 -17.94 -8.52
N HIS A 121 3.63 -18.37 -9.33
CA HIS A 121 2.31 -18.72 -8.82
C HIS A 121 2.33 -19.98 -7.95
N HIS A 122 1.54 -19.97 -6.87
CA HIS A 122 1.31 -21.11 -5.99
C HIS A 122 2.56 -21.67 -5.31
N LEU A 123 3.42 -20.77 -4.79
CA LEU A 123 4.56 -21.20 -3.99
C LEU A 123 4.13 -21.99 -2.74
N SER A 124 4.78 -23.12 -2.53
CA SER A 124 4.57 -23.95 -1.33
C SER A 124 5.15 -23.29 -0.07
N HIS A 125 4.78 -23.83 1.09
CA HIS A 125 5.37 -23.40 2.36
C HIS A 125 6.88 -23.67 2.44
N ALA A 126 7.38 -24.73 1.78
CA ALA A 126 8.78 -25.09 1.79
C ALA A 126 9.62 -24.06 1.02
N VAL A 127 9.24 -23.76 -0.21
CA VAL A 127 9.95 -22.79 -1.08
C VAL A 127 9.84 -21.38 -0.49
N SER A 128 8.64 -20.96 -0.07
CA SER A 128 8.45 -19.66 0.60
C SER A 128 9.26 -19.54 1.88
N GLY A 129 9.40 -20.64 2.63
CA GLY A 129 10.20 -20.70 3.84
C GLY A 129 11.69 -20.55 3.59
N ALA A 130 12.22 -21.19 2.55
CA ALA A 130 13.61 -21.06 2.14
C ALA A 130 13.92 -19.63 1.68
N LEU A 131 13.08 -19.06 0.80
CA LEU A 131 13.23 -17.68 0.31
C LEU A 131 13.16 -16.65 1.44
N ALA A 132 12.26 -16.82 2.42
CA ALA A 132 12.15 -15.95 3.59
C ALA A 132 13.42 -15.98 4.47
N GLU A 133 14.17 -17.07 4.46
CA GLU A 133 15.41 -17.23 5.25
C GLU A 133 16.63 -16.68 4.53
N ILE A 134 16.77 -16.92 3.20
CA ILE A 134 18.01 -16.62 2.47
C ILE A 134 17.89 -15.42 1.54
N GLY A 135 16.67 -15.00 1.13
CA GLY A 135 16.46 -13.89 0.20
C GLY A 135 16.87 -12.54 0.81
N GLU A 136 17.40 -11.65 -0.01
CA GLU A 136 17.63 -10.24 0.34
C GLU A 136 16.35 -9.42 0.15
N LEU A 137 16.43 -8.11 0.30
CA LEU A 137 15.26 -7.21 0.31
C LEU A 137 14.37 -7.39 -0.92
N ASP A 138 14.93 -7.40 -2.11
CA ASP A 138 14.17 -7.49 -3.36
C ASP A 138 13.36 -8.80 -3.44
N THR A 139 14.00 -9.93 -3.11
CA THR A 139 13.32 -11.22 -3.03
C THR A 139 12.23 -11.23 -1.97
N LEU A 140 12.48 -10.64 -0.78
CA LEU A 140 11.50 -10.60 0.30
C LEU A 140 10.28 -9.73 -0.06
N VAL A 141 10.49 -8.60 -0.74
CA VAL A 141 9.41 -7.72 -1.23
C VAL A 141 8.56 -8.44 -2.28
N VAL A 142 9.19 -9.11 -3.25
CA VAL A 142 8.49 -9.90 -4.28
C VAL A 142 7.71 -11.04 -3.63
N LEU A 143 8.32 -11.79 -2.70
CA LEU A 143 7.68 -12.88 -1.97
C LEU A 143 6.48 -12.40 -1.16
N ALA A 144 6.64 -11.30 -0.41
CA ALA A 144 5.57 -10.69 0.38
C ALA A 144 4.42 -10.18 -0.50
N GLY A 145 4.74 -9.59 -1.65
CA GLY A 145 3.78 -9.09 -2.64
C GLY A 145 3.06 -10.18 -3.43
N ASN A 146 3.53 -11.43 -3.38
CA ASN A 146 2.91 -12.53 -4.11
C ASN A 146 1.69 -13.09 -3.34
N PRO A 147 0.45 -12.84 -3.79
CA PRO A 147 -0.76 -13.23 -3.05
C PRO A 147 -0.97 -14.75 -3.04
N THR A 148 -0.34 -15.49 -3.97
CA THR A 148 -0.47 -16.94 -4.09
C THR A 148 0.60 -17.72 -3.33
N ALA A 149 1.62 -17.03 -2.81
CA ALA A 149 2.67 -17.64 -2.00
C ALA A 149 2.16 -18.01 -0.60
N LYS A 150 2.33 -19.26 -0.22
CA LYS A 150 1.95 -19.77 1.11
C LYS A 150 3.07 -19.47 2.11
N ILE A 151 2.97 -18.34 2.80
CA ILE A 151 3.96 -17.92 3.80
C ILE A 151 3.38 -18.15 5.20
N THR A 152 4.08 -18.90 6.04
CA THR A 152 3.65 -19.07 7.43
C THR A 152 3.90 -17.81 8.25
N ALA A 153 3.09 -17.59 9.30
CA ALA A 153 3.26 -16.45 10.19
C ALA A 153 4.67 -16.37 10.82
N GLY A 154 5.30 -17.52 11.10
CA GLY A 154 6.68 -17.57 11.61
C GLY A 154 7.70 -17.06 10.57
N ARG A 155 7.49 -17.36 9.30
CA ARG A 155 8.37 -16.89 8.22
C ARG A 155 8.15 -15.40 7.93
N MET A 156 6.92 -14.90 8.02
CA MET A 156 6.65 -13.46 7.93
C MET A 156 7.33 -12.69 9.07
N LEU A 157 7.27 -13.21 10.31
CA LEU A 157 8.00 -12.63 11.45
C LEU A 157 9.50 -12.64 11.19
N ARG A 158 10.05 -13.72 10.65
CA ARG A 158 11.48 -13.82 10.32
C ARG A 158 11.90 -12.78 9.27
N MET A 159 11.06 -12.52 8.27
CA MET A 159 11.29 -11.44 7.29
C MET A 159 11.36 -10.07 7.98
N ILE A 160 10.46 -9.81 8.93
CA ILE A 160 10.44 -8.56 9.72
C ILE A 160 11.66 -8.46 10.62
N GLU A 161 12.07 -9.54 11.29
CA GLU A 161 13.29 -9.56 12.11
C GLU A 161 14.54 -9.20 11.31
N ARG A 162 14.61 -9.65 10.04
CA ARG A 162 15.76 -9.44 9.17
C ARG A 162 15.78 -8.07 8.50
N ARG A 163 14.63 -7.58 8.07
CA ARG A 163 14.47 -6.38 7.21
C ARG A 163 13.22 -5.56 7.55
N GLY A 164 12.79 -5.56 8.82
CA GLY A 164 11.61 -4.81 9.25
C GLY A 164 11.80 -3.28 9.27
N ASP A 165 13.01 -2.79 9.19
CA ASP A 165 13.37 -1.40 8.99
C ASP A 165 13.02 -0.89 7.59
N GLU A 166 12.91 -1.78 6.59
CA GLU A 166 12.64 -1.45 5.20
C GLU A 166 11.13 -1.22 4.93
N ALA A 167 10.79 -0.02 4.48
CA ALA A 167 9.40 0.37 4.22
C ALA A 167 8.74 -0.49 3.13
N ALA A 168 9.47 -0.80 2.06
CA ALA A 168 8.96 -1.60 0.94
C ALA A 168 8.48 -3.00 1.38
N LEU A 169 9.23 -3.65 2.28
CA LEU A 169 8.84 -4.95 2.81
C LEU A 169 7.59 -4.85 3.70
N ARG A 170 7.54 -3.84 4.59
CA ARG A 170 6.37 -3.61 5.46
C ARG A 170 5.10 -3.37 4.64
N GLU A 171 5.18 -2.53 3.61
CA GLU A 171 4.06 -2.27 2.71
C GLU A 171 3.59 -3.50 1.96
N ALA A 172 4.53 -4.29 1.42
CA ALA A 172 4.20 -5.53 0.72
C ALA A 172 3.48 -6.53 1.63
N LEU A 173 3.94 -6.68 2.89
CA LEU A 173 3.28 -7.52 3.89
C LEU A 173 1.89 -6.99 4.28
N LEU A 174 1.73 -5.68 4.46
CA LEU A 174 0.44 -5.06 4.84
C LEU A 174 -0.64 -5.19 3.77
N ARG A 175 -0.26 -5.32 2.50
CA ARG A 175 -1.21 -5.54 1.38
C ARG A 175 -1.78 -6.97 1.35
N ARG A 176 -1.21 -7.89 2.12
CA ARG A 176 -1.70 -9.27 2.16
C ARG A 176 -3.02 -9.39 2.90
N SER A 177 -3.98 -10.08 2.30
CA SER A 177 -5.27 -10.38 2.93
C SER A 177 -5.18 -11.46 4.02
N ASP A 178 -4.15 -12.31 3.98
CA ASP A 178 -3.91 -13.40 4.93
C ASP A 178 -2.96 -13.02 6.09
N LEU A 179 -2.69 -11.71 6.29
CA LEU A 179 -1.73 -11.22 7.28
C LEU A 179 -2.22 -11.50 8.71
N PRO A 180 -1.50 -12.34 9.50
CA PRO A 180 -1.89 -12.64 10.86
C PRO A 180 -1.73 -11.43 11.80
N PRO A 181 -2.57 -11.29 12.86
CA PRO A 181 -2.50 -10.17 13.81
C PRO A 181 -1.13 -9.99 14.44
N LYS A 182 -0.45 -11.08 14.81
CA LYS A 182 0.89 -11.04 15.40
C LYS A 182 1.96 -10.49 14.44
N VAL A 183 1.78 -10.69 13.13
CA VAL A 183 2.69 -10.14 12.12
C VAL A 183 2.41 -8.65 11.91
N ARG A 184 1.13 -8.26 11.87
CA ARG A 184 0.73 -6.84 11.85
C ARG A 184 1.27 -6.08 13.05
N TYR A 185 1.19 -6.68 14.23
CA TYR A 185 1.77 -6.15 15.45
C TYR A 185 3.30 -5.96 15.33
N ALA A 186 4.01 -6.98 14.84
CA ALA A 186 5.46 -6.90 14.64
C ALA A 186 5.87 -5.82 13.63
N ILE A 187 5.10 -5.62 12.55
CA ILE A 187 5.32 -4.51 11.59
C ILE A 187 5.17 -3.16 12.30
N GLY A 188 4.13 -2.96 13.10
CA GLY A 188 3.91 -1.72 13.83
C GLY A 188 5.01 -1.44 14.85
N LEU A 189 5.53 -2.47 15.53
CA LEU A 189 6.68 -2.33 16.40
C LEU A 189 7.94 -1.94 15.64
N ALA A 190 8.21 -2.52 14.48
CA ALA A 190 9.35 -2.17 13.64
C ALA A 190 9.29 -0.71 13.18
N VAL A 191 8.10 -0.19 12.85
CA VAL A 191 7.89 1.23 12.54
C VAL A 191 8.16 2.11 13.76
N ALA A 192 7.62 1.75 14.94
CA ALA A 192 7.84 2.51 16.17
C ALA A 192 9.31 2.54 16.58
N GLU A 193 10.03 1.43 16.37
CA GLU A 193 11.47 1.32 16.61
C GLU A 193 12.26 2.23 15.65
N ALA A 194 12.00 2.15 14.35
CA ALA A 194 12.68 2.97 13.34
C ALA A 194 12.46 4.46 13.60
N LEU A 195 11.24 4.88 13.94
CA LEU A 195 10.95 6.28 14.31
C LEU A 195 11.64 6.69 15.61
N SER A 196 11.68 5.80 16.61
CA SER A 196 12.36 6.08 17.88
C SER A 196 13.85 6.28 17.68
N LEU A 197 14.51 5.42 16.91
CA LEU A 197 15.92 5.56 16.55
C LEU A 197 16.18 6.87 15.81
N PHE A 198 15.39 7.17 14.78
CA PHE A 198 15.52 8.39 13.99
C PHE A 198 15.44 9.66 14.85
N VAL A 199 14.49 9.73 15.79
CA VAL A 199 14.29 10.89 16.68
C VAL A 199 15.38 10.98 17.72
N THR A 200 15.88 9.83 18.22
CA THR A 200 16.97 9.79 19.21
C THR A 200 18.29 10.20 18.59
N ASP A 201 18.62 9.70 17.39
CA ASP A 201 19.86 10.02 16.68
C ASP A 201 19.99 11.52 16.39
N ARG A 202 18.87 12.21 16.19
CA ARG A 202 18.80 13.66 15.99
C ARG A 202 18.76 14.47 17.30
N GLY A 203 18.75 13.81 18.43
CA GLY A 203 18.70 14.46 19.73
C GLY A 203 17.40 15.21 20.06
N TRP A 204 16.32 14.97 19.28
CA TRP A 204 15.04 15.65 19.47
C TRP A 204 14.31 15.24 20.73
N LEU A 205 14.49 13.99 21.17
CA LEU A 205 13.91 13.45 22.38
C LEU A 205 14.92 12.61 23.16
N GLY A 206 14.87 12.68 24.49
CA GLY A 206 15.67 11.83 25.37
C GLY A 206 15.20 10.36 25.33
N ASN A 207 16.13 9.45 25.61
CA ASN A 207 15.90 7.99 25.53
C ASN A 207 14.69 7.50 26.35
N GLU A 208 14.53 7.99 27.59
CA GLU A 208 13.38 7.61 28.43
C GLU A 208 12.03 7.97 27.82
N ARG A 209 11.97 9.13 27.15
CA ARG A 209 10.75 9.58 26.47
C ARG A 209 10.49 8.74 25.21
N CYS A 210 11.52 8.42 24.44
CA CYS A 210 11.42 7.53 23.28
C CYS A 210 10.97 6.13 23.68
N ASP A 211 11.53 5.56 24.75
CA ASP A 211 11.12 4.24 25.27
C ASP A 211 9.66 4.20 25.75
N ARG A 212 9.20 5.30 26.30
CA ARG A 212 7.78 5.43 26.69
C ARG A 212 6.88 5.50 25.47
N MET A 213 7.20 6.35 24.50
CA MET A 213 6.45 6.47 23.24
C MET A 213 6.42 5.16 22.47
N ARG A 214 7.53 4.42 22.43
CA ARG A 214 7.61 3.11 21.78
C ARG A 214 6.67 2.09 22.45
N ARG A 215 6.63 2.06 23.79
CA ARG A 215 5.69 1.20 24.53
C ARG A 215 4.23 1.58 24.27
N GLU A 216 3.90 2.86 24.32
CA GLU A 216 2.55 3.36 24.05
C GLU A 216 2.12 3.08 22.59
N ALA A 217 3.03 3.24 21.62
CA ALA A 217 2.79 2.86 20.23
C ALA A 217 2.56 1.35 20.10
N GLY A 218 3.37 0.51 20.77
CA GLY A 218 3.18 -0.94 20.79
C GLY A 218 1.82 -1.36 21.36
N GLU A 219 1.37 -0.74 22.45
CA GLU A 219 0.04 -1.00 23.02
C GLU A 219 -1.08 -0.64 22.04
N ARG A 220 -0.96 0.51 21.34
CA ARG A 220 -1.94 0.92 20.32
C ARG A 220 -1.98 -0.05 19.16
N VAL A 221 -0.83 -0.40 18.61
CA VAL A 221 -0.71 -1.34 17.49
C VAL A 221 -1.26 -2.73 17.85
N ALA A 222 -1.07 -3.18 19.11
CA ALA A 222 -1.66 -4.44 19.56
C ALA A 222 -3.20 -4.42 19.49
N LEU A 223 -3.82 -3.32 19.90
CA LEU A 223 -5.28 -3.18 19.86
C LEU A 223 -5.82 -3.00 18.45
N GLU A 224 -5.12 -2.23 17.59
CA GLU A 224 -5.45 -2.07 16.17
C GLU A 224 -5.35 -3.39 15.40
N ALA A 225 -4.33 -4.22 15.69
CA ALA A 225 -4.18 -5.53 15.08
C ALA A 225 -5.35 -6.50 15.41
N CYS A 226 -6.06 -6.24 16.50
CA CYS A 226 -7.24 -7.01 16.89
C CYS A 226 -8.50 -6.63 16.12
N GLU A 227 -8.65 -5.37 15.66
CA GLU A 227 -9.86 -4.88 14.99
C GLU A 227 -10.25 -5.68 13.76
N GLN A 228 -9.25 -6.07 12.97
CA GLN A 228 -9.42 -6.79 11.71
C GLN A 228 -9.32 -8.31 11.89
N SER A 229 -9.38 -8.79 13.14
CA SER A 229 -9.08 -10.18 13.48
C SER A 229 -10.28 -10.86 14.12
N GLY A 230 -10.59 -12.07 13.72
CA GLY A 230 -11.58 -12.89 14.44
C GLY A 230 -11.05 -13.36 15.80
N ALA A 231 -11.94 -13.87 16.67
CA ALA A 231 -11.64 -14.29 18.03
C ALA A 231 -10.41 -15.19 18.18
N ALA A 232 -10.23 -16.16 17.24
CA ALA A 232 -9.05 -17.03 17.22
C ALA A 232 -7.74 -16.28 16.92
N GLY A 233 -7.79 -15.20 16.13
CA GLY A 233 -6.65 -14.33 15.84
C GLY A 233 -6.24 -13.52 17.07
N VAL A 234 -7.23 -12.94 17.75
CA VAL A 234 -7.05 -12.19 19.00
C VAL A 234 -6.43 -13.09 20.08
N ALA A 235 -6.95 -14.30 20.28
CA ALA A 235 -6.41 -15.24 21.26
C ALA A 235 -4.93 -15.60 20.97
N ARG A 236 -4.58 -15.84 19.71
CA ARG A 236 -3.17 -16.09 19.32
C ARG A 236 -2.27 -14.87 19.54
N LEU A 237 -2.78 -13.66 19.32
CA LEU A 237 -2.02 -12.44 19.61
C LEU A 237 -1.80 -12.27 21.11
N VAL A 238 -2.82 -12.47 21.94
CA VAL A 238 -2.72 -12.41 23.41
C VAL A 238 -1.69 -13.41 23.94
N THR A 239 -1.74 -14.67 23.47
CA THR A 239 -0.74 -15.68 23.83
C THR A 239 0.67 -15.27 23.41
N HIS A 240 0.82 -14.66 22.24
CA HIS A 240 2.11 -14.12 21.78
C HIS A 240 2.60 -12.99 22.68
N LEU A 241 1.74 -12.00 22.99
CA LEU A 241 2.07 -10.89 23.89
C LEU A 241 2.47 -11.37 25.28
N ARG A 242 1.77 -12.38 25.84
CA ARG A 242 2.11 -12.97 27.13
C ARG A 242 3.48 -13.64 27.09
N THR A 243 3.73 -14.45 26.06
CA THR A 243 5.00 -15.17 25.87
C THR A 243 6.18 -14.20 25.73
N ALA A 244 5.96 -13.07 25.01
CA ALA A 244 6.92 -11.99 24.86
C ALA A 244 7.01 -11.04 26.08
N ARG A 245 6.25 -11.28 27.16
CA ARG A 245 6.16 -10.40 28.34
C ARG A 245 5.67 -8.97 28.02
N GLN A 246 4.89 -8.83 26.97
CA GLN A 246 4.31 -7.56 26.50
C GLN A 246 2.83 -7.39 26.87
N LEU A 247 2.18 -8.43 27.42
CA LEU A 247 0.84 -8.35 27.97
C LEU A 247 0.91 -7.70 29.35
N THR A 248 0.86 -6.36 29.38
CA THR A 248 0.94 -5.56 30.61
C THR A 248 -0.46 -5.24 31.16
N ALA A 249 -0.55 -4.96 32.46
CA ALA A 249 -1.79 -4.47 33.07
C ALA A 249 -2.25 -3.13 32.46
N GLY A 250 -1.29 -2.28 32.04
CA GLY A 250 -1.58 -1.03 31.32
C GLY A 250 -2.24 -1.28 29.96
N LEU A 251 -1.76 -2.27 29.19
CA LEU A 251 -2.37 -2.66 27.92
C LEU A 251 -3.81 -3.18 28.11
N ILE A 252 -4.04 -3.98 29.16
CA ILE A 252 -5.39 -4.48 29.47
C ILE A 252 -6.32 -3.33 29.88
N LEU A 253 -5.85 -2.40 30.71
CA LEU A 253 -6.60 -1.18 31.06
C LEU A 253 -6.92 -0.35 29.80
N ARG A 254 -5.93 -0.10 28.95
CA ARG A 254 -6.13 0.59 27.66
C ARG A 254 -7.19 -0.12 26.80
N ALA A 255 -7.16 -1.45 26.74
CA ALA A 255 -8.14 -2.24 26.00
C ALA A 255 -9.57 -2.09 26.56
N VAL A 256 -9.71 -2.05 27.91
CA VAL A 256 -11.00 -1.75 28.57
C VAL A 256 -11.49 -0.36 28.17
N LEU A 257 -10.65 0.67 28.33
CA LEU A 257 -10.99 2.07 28.06
C LEU A 257 -11.28 2.36 26.56
N SER A 258 -10.66 1.61 25.66
CA SER A 258 -10.92 1.69 24.21
C SER A 258 -12.09 0.80 23.77
N GLY A 259 -12.80 0.14 24.69
CA GLY A 259 -13.94 -0.71 24.38
C GLY A 259 -13.61 -2.01 23.65
N ARG A 260 -12.33 -2.43 23.64
CA ARG A 260 -11.84 -3.64 22.96
C ARG A 260 -12.16 -4.90 23.78
N THR A 261 -13.42 -5.23 23.88
CA THR A 261 -13.90 -6.35 24.70
C THR A 261 -13.34 -7.69 24.32
N ASP A 262 -13.15 -7.97 23.02
CA ASP A 262 -12.64 -9.25 22.56
C ASP A 262 -11.20 -9.47 23.02
N PHE A 263 -10.37 -8.41 22.99
CA PHE A 263 -9.02 -8.46 23.54
C PHE A 263 -9.04 -8.66 25.07
N VAL A 264 -9.86 -7.89 25.78
CA VAL A 264 -9.98 -8.00 27.25
C VAL A 264 -10.41 -9.41 27.65
N GLN A 265 -11.44 -9.96 27.00
CA GLN A 265 -11.91 -11.32 27.27
C GLN A 265 -10.82 -12.37 26.99
N ALA A 266 -10.11 -12.26 25.86
CA ALA A 266 -9.02 -13.17 25.53
C ALA A 266 -7.86 -13.05 26.53
N ALA A 267 -7.48 -11.82 26.94
CA ALA A 267 -6.43 -11.58 27.92
C ALA A 267 -6.78 -12.15 29.30
N LEU A 268 -7.99 -11.89 29.78
CA LEU A 268 -8.45 -12.42 31.05
C LEU A 268 -8.62 -13.95 31.02
N ALA A 269 -9.04 -14.54 29.87
CA ALA A 269 -9.10 -15.99 29.70
C ALA A 269 -7.73 -16.63 29.80
N ASP A 270 -6.74 -16.08 29.12
CA ASP A 270 -5.37 -16.57 29.10
C ASP A 270 -4.69 -16.44 30.47
N LEU A 271 -4.96 -15.35 31.22
CA LEU A 271 -4.38 -15.12 32.54
C LEU A 271 -5.09 -15.91 33.66
N SER A 272 -6.42 -16.04 33.63
CA SER A 272 -7.20 -16.68 34.70
C SER A 272 -7.48 -18.17 34.46
N GLY A 273 -7.30 -18.65 33.22
CA GLY A 273 -7.66 -20.00 32.81
C GLY A 273 -9.18 -20.26 32.75
N GLN A 274 -10.01 -19.23 32.75
CA GLN A 274 -11.47 -19.35 32.68
C GLN A 274 -11.95 -19.33 31.22
N ASP A 275 -13.15 -19.87 30.97
CA ASP A 275 -13.79 -19.84 29.67
C ASP A 275 -14.33 -18.44 29.31
N HIS A 276 -14.41 -18.14 28.00
CA HIS A 276 -14.87 -16.83 27.51
C HIS A 276 -16.30 -16.47 27.99
N ALA A 277 -17.21 -17.46 28.11
CA ALA A 277 -18.57 -17.22 28.54
C ALA A 277 -18.66 -16.83 30.02
N GLY A 278 -17.82 -17.43 30.87
CA GLY A 278 -17.65 -17.07 32.26
C GLY A 278 -17.13 -15.65 32.43
N ILE A 279 -16.10 -15.29 31.67
CA ILE A 279 -15.50 -13.96 31.66
C ILE A 279 -16.49 -12.89 31.19
N ALA A 280 -17.23 -13.14 30.10
CA ALA A 280 -18.24 -12.20 29.60
C ALA A 280 -19.35 -11.94 30.60
N ARG A 281 -19.69 -12.93 31.46
CA ARG A 281 -20.62 -12.75 32.57
C ARG A 281 -19.99 -11.96 33.73
N ALA A 282 -18.77 -12.32 34.13
CA ALA A 282 -18.06 -11.63 35.22
C ALA A 282 -17.82 -10.15 34.90
N MET A 283 -17.54 -9.78 33.65
CA MET A 283 -17.39 -8.38 33.25
C MET A 283 -18.66 -7.53 33.38
N ARG A 284 -19.83 -8.12 33.62
CA ARG A 284 -21.11 -7.39 33.84
C ARG A 284 -21.43 -7.16 35.31
N ASP A 285 -20.84 -7.94 36.20
CA ASP A 285 -21.09 -7.84 37.64
C ASP A 285 -19.82 -7.39 38.38
N PRO A 286 -19.82 -6.27 39.11
CA PRO A 286 -18.65 -5.74 39.78
C PRO A 286 -17.96 -6.72 40.74
N ARG A 287 -18.74 -7.55 41.47
CA ARG A 287 -18.18 -8.51 42.43
C ARG A 287 -17.46 -9.66 41.73
N SER A 288 -18.10 -10.24 40.73
CA SER A 288 -17.51 -11.30 39.91
C SER A 288 -16.28 -10.79 39.14
N PHE A 289 -16.30 -9.53 38.70
CA PHE A 289 -15.14 -8.91 38.02
C PHE A 289 -13.98 -8.72 39.01
N ALA A 290 -14.20 -8.33 40.25
CA ALA A 290 -13.15 -8.20 41.26
C ALA A 290 -12.46 -9.55 41.54
N GLU A 291 -13.22 -10.66 41.59
CA GLU A 291 -12.66 -11.99 41.73
C GLU A 291 -11.84 -12.40 40.50
N LEU A 292 -12.34 -12.12 39.30
CA LEU A 292 -11.65 -12.38 38.05
C LEU A 292 -10.36 -11.57 37.93
N HIS A 293 -10.39 -10.29 38.28
CA HIS A 293 -9.24 -9.37 38.28
C HIS A 293 -8.11 -9.90 39.19
N ARG A 294 -8.46 -10.35 40.41
CA ARG A 294 -7.51 -10.94 41.36
C ARG A 294 -6.94 -12.27 40.83
N LYS A 295 -7.78 -13.13 40.23
CA LYS A 295 -7.35 -14.37 39.59
C LYS A 295 -6.38 -14.15 38.42
N ALA A 296 -6.61 -13.08 37.65
CA ALA A 296 -5.74 -12.68 36.56
C ALA A 296 -4.40 -12.07 37.02
N GLY A 297 -4.23 -11.83 38.33
CA GLY A 297 -3.02 -11.25 38.91
C GLY A 297 -2.79 -9.79 38.51
N LEU A 298 -3.88 -9.04 38.26
CA LEU A 298 -3.80 -7.62 37.93
C LEU A 298 -3.63 -6.77 39.23
N PRO A 299 -2.91 -5.62 39.14
CA PRO A 299 -2.73 -4.73 40.30
C PRO A 299 -4.06 -4.20 40.87
N ASP A 300 -4.24 -4.28 42.18
CA ASP A 300 -5.48 -3.88 42.85
C ASP A 300 -5.82 -2.39 42.63
N ALA A 301 -4.83 -1.52 42.48
CA ALA A 301 -4.99 -0.10 42.17
C ALA A 301 -5.74 0.18 40.86
N LEU A 302 -5.74 -0.76 39.91
CA LEU A 302 -6.45 -0.61 38.63
C LEU A 302 -7.92 -1.07 38.69
N LEU A 303 -8.31 -1.77 39.73
CA LEU A 303 -9.65 -2.35 39.84
C LEU A 303 -10.77 -1.29 39.83
N PRO A 304 -10.70 -0.18 40.60
CA PRO A 304 -11.73 0.86 40.56
C PRO A 304 -11.90 1.49 39.17
N ALA A 305 -10.78 1.81 38.50
CA ALA A 305 -10.80 2.38 37.17
C ALA A 305 -11.45 1.43 36.16
N MET A 306 -11.09 0.15 36.17
CA MET A 306 -11.64 -0.85 35.26
C MET A 306 -13.14 -1.11 35.52
N GLN A 307 -13.56 -1.15 36.76
CA GLN A 307 -14.99 -1.31 37.13
C GLN A 307 -15.83 -0.11 36.68
N ALA A 308 -15.35 1.11 36.92
CA ALA A 308 -16.03 2.34 36.52
C ALA A 308 -16.16 2.43 35.00
N ALA A 309 -15.08 2.12 34.27
CA ALA A 309 -15.08 2.08 32.80
C ALA A 309 -16.10 1.05 32.27
N LEU A 310 -16.13 -0.16 32.81
CA LEU A 310 -17.09 -1.19 32.42
C LEU A 310 -18.55 -0.78 32.74
N ALA A 311 -18.79 -0.13 33.88
CA ALA A 311 -20.10 0.40 34.24
C ALA A 311 -20.55 1.52 33.29
N ALA A 312 -19.66 2.47 32.96
CA ALA A 312 -19.94 3.53 32.00
C ALA A 312 -20.30 2.95 30.61
N ARG A 313 -19.58 1.92 30.18
CA ARG A 313 -19.88 1.22 28.94
C ARG A 313 -21.24 0.53 28.94
N GLN A 314 -21.61 -0.13 30.06
CA GLN A 314 -22.91 -0.76 30.20
C GLN A 314 -24.04 0.28 30.17
N ALA A 315 -23.85 1.43 30.84
CA ALA A 315 -24.80 2.54 30.83
C ALA A 315 -25.01 3.13 29.43
N ALA A 316 -23.94 3.13 28.59
CA ALA A 316 -23.99 3.61 27.21
C ALA A 316 -24.58 2.59 26.21
N ALA A 317 -24.92 1.38 26.61
CA ALA A 317 -25.37 0.30 25.73
C ALA A 317 -26.81 0.46 25.19
N GLY A 318 -27.45 1.63 25.32
CA GLY A 318 -28.79 1.93 24.79
C GLY A 318 -28.81 2.30 23.30
N PRO A 319 -30.00 2.38 22.66
CA PRO A 319 -30.14 2.67 21.24
C PRO A 319 -29.64 4.05 20.81
N SER A 320 -29.55 5.01 21.74
CA SER A 320 -29.02 6.36 21.54
C SER A 320 -27.63 6.54 22.19
N GLY A 321 -26.95 5.44 22.57
CA GLY A 321 -25.73 5.48 23.34
C GLY A 321 -24.51 5.94 22.54
N LEU A 322 -23.54 6.50 23.24
CA LEU A 322 -22.24 6.89 22.70
C LEU A 322 -21.51 5.68 22.12
N ARG A 323 -20.82 5.87 20.99
CA ARG A 323 -20.01 4.84 20.34
C ARG A 323 -18.65 5.42 19.95
N GLY A 324 -17.69 4.55 19.62
CA GLY A 324 -16.36 4.98 19.14
C GLY A 324 -15.60 5.79 20.18
N THR A 325 -14.97 6.85 19.74
CA THR A 325 -14.10 7.73 20.55
C THR A 325 -14.84 8.43 21.69
N GLY A 326 -16.10 8.84 21.48
CA GLY A 326 -16.92 9.46 22.52
C GLY A 326 -17.24 8.51 23.67
N LEU A 327 -17.45 7.23 23.41
CA LEU A 327 -17.60 6.21 24.46
C LEU A 327 -16.30 6.01 25.24
N SER A 328 -15.17 5.91 24.54
CA SER A 328 -13.86 5.76 25.19
C SER A 328 -13.57 6.94 26.12
N ARG A 329 -13.82 8.16 25.70
CA ARG A 329 -13.67 9.36 26.53
C ARG A 329 -14.52 9.28 27.79
N ARG A 330 -15.81 8.92 27.67
CA ARG A 330 -16.70 8.77 28.83
C ARG A 330 -16.23 7.71 29.81
N MET A 331 -15.69 6.61 29.31
CA MET A 331 -15.12 5.53 30.13
C MET A 331 -13.87 6.01 30.88
N ILE A 332 -13.03 6.82 30.26
CA ILE A 332 -11.83 7.39 30.88
C ILE A 332 -12.22 8.40 31.98
N GLU A 333 -13.15 9.32 31.72
CA GLU A 333 -13.67 10.27 32.70
C GLU A 333 -14.20 9.53 33.95
N SER A 334 -15.02 8.51 33.74
CA SER A 334 -15.56 7.71 34.86
C SER A 334 -14.46 6.93 35.60
N ALA A 335 -13.41 6.49 34.91
CA ALA A 335 -12.27 5.82 35.54
C ALA A 335 -11.42 6.78 36.38
N ILE A 336 -11.24 8.03 35.95
CA ILE A 336 -10.52 9.08 36.70
C ILE A 336 -11.29 9.39 38.00
N ASP A 337 -12.61 9.62 37.90
CA ASP A 337 -13.45 9.91 39.04
C ASP A 337 -13.39 8.80 40.10
N ALA A 338 -13.38 7.53 39.67
CA ALA A 338 -13.33 6.38 40.57
C ALA A 338 -11.98 6.18 41.28
N CYS A 339 -10.91 6.85 40.83
CA CYS A 339 -9.57 6.74 41.42
C CYS A 339 -9.30 7.75 42.54
N THR A 340 -10.21 8.68 42.82
CA THR A 340 -10.04 9.72 43.84
C THR A 340 -9.89 9.18 45.28
N ASP A 341 -10.45 8.01 45.56
CA ASP A 341 -10.42 7.38 46.88
C ASP A 341 -9.20 6.45 47.12
N LEU A 342 -8.29 6.32 46.14
CA LEU A 342 -7.07 5.51 46.25
C LEU A 342 -6.02 6.14 47.17
N PRO A 343 -5.12 5.34 47.80
CA PRO A 343 -3.95 5.87 48.53
C PRO A 343 -3.10 6.77 47.62
N ALA A 344 -2.60 7.89 48.17
CA ALA A 344 -1.95 8.96 47.41
C ALA A 344 -0.87 8.49 46.38
N PRO A 345 0.06 7.58 46.71
CA PRO A 345 1.10 7.19 45.71
C PRO A 345 0.50 6.36 44.57
N GLU A 346 -0.45 5.48 44.83
CA GLU A 346 -1.12 4.65 43.81
C GLU A 346 -2.05 5.51 42.95
N MET A 347 -2.80 6.41 43.58
CA MET A 347 -3.68 7.37 42.92
C MET A 347 -2.91 8.19 41.89
N HIS A 348 -1.77 8.79 42.27
CA HIS A 348 -0.96 9.61 41.35
C HIS A 348 -0.49 8.83 40.11
N ALA A 349 -0.08 7.58 40.30
CA ALA A 349 0.41 6.74 39.20
C ALA A 349 -0.74 6.35 38.24
N VAL A 350 -1.88 5.96 38.75
CA VAL A 350 -3.06 5.55 37.96
C VAL A 350 -3.66 6.75 37.24
N VAL A 351 -3.87 7.87 37.93
CA VAL A 351 -4.45 9.10 37.37
C VAL A 351 -3.50 9.67 36.28
N ALA A 352 -2.19 9.67 36.52
CA ALA A 352 -1.23 10.10 35.49
C ALA A 352 -1.28 9.23 34.21
N LEU A 353 -1.56 7.93 34.36
CA LEU A 353 -1.77 7.02 33.22
C LEU A 353 -3.10 7.33 32.53
N LEU A 354 -4.19 7.50 33.26
CA LEU A 354 -5.52 7.81 32.72
C LEU A 354 -5.55 9.16 32.00
N ASN A 355 -4.93 10.21 32.55
CA ASN A 355 -4.83 11.53 31.91
C ASN A 355 -4.08 11.47 30.58
N ARG A 356 -3.10 10.57 30.45
CA ARG A 356 -2.43 10.34 29.13
C ARG A 356 -3.37 9.69 28.14
N TYR A 357 -4.17 8.72 28.58
CA TYR A 357 -5.17 8.07 27.71
C TYR A 357 -6.28 9.04 27.34
N GLU A 358 -6.68 9.94 28.24
CA GLU A 358 -7.64 11.01 27.97
C GLU A 358 -7.12 11.96 26.88
N ALA A 359 -5.90 12.46 27.02
CA ALA A 359 -5.28 13.32 26.03
C ALA A 359 -5.09 12.64 24.67
N GLU A 360 -4.91 11.32 24.66
CA GLU A 360 -4.85 10.52 23.43
C GLU A 360 -6.24 10.37 22.81
N ALA A 361 -7.23 9.99 23.60
CA ALA A 361 -8.62 9.82 23.14
C ALA A 361 -9.19 11.13 22.58
N ALA A 362 -8.92 12.28 23.23
CA ALA A 362 -9.32 13.59 22.74
C ALA A 362 -8.70 13.93 21.37
N ARG A 363 -7.43 13.56 21.15
CA ARG A 363 -6.76 13.74 19.85
C ARG A 363 -7.33 12.82 18.77
N ASP A 364 -7.65 11.58 19.14
CA ASP A 364 -8.23 10.62 18.20
C ASP A 364 -9.66 11.02 17.82
N GLU A 365 -10.46 11.53 18.78
CA GLU A 365 -11.78 12.11 18.53
C GLU A 365 -11.68 13.31 17.58
N ALA A 366 -10.77 14.24 17.84
CA ALA A 366 -10.55 15.40 16.97
C ALA A 366 -10.15 14.99 15.54
N ARG A 367 -9.30 13.96 15.40
CA ARG A 367 -8.92 13.42 14.08
C ARG A 367 -10.09 12.74 13.36
N GLU A 368 -10.93 12.01 14.09
CA GLU A 368 -12.13 11.38 13.53
C GLU A 368 -13.11 12.43 13.02
N VAL A 369 -13.38 13.47 13.82
CA VAL A 369 -14.22 14.60 13.43
C VAL A 369 -13.63 15.33 12.21
N ALA A 370 -12.32 15.61 12.22
CA ALA A 370 -11.66 16.28 11.09
C ALA A 370 -11.75 15.45 9.79
N ARG A 371 -11.57 14.13 9.88
CA ARG A 371 -11.74 13.23 8.72
C ARG A 371 -13.18 13.20 8.20
N ALA A 372 -14.16 13.17 9.11
CA ALA A 372 -15.57 13.20 8.74
C ALA A 372 -15.94 14.49 8.01
N VAL A 373 -15.50 15.65 8.54
CA VAL A 373 -15.70 16.95 7.92
C VAL A 373 -15.01 17.03 6.55
N ALA A 374 -13.77 16.54 6.44
CA ALA A 374 -13.05 16.51 5.17
C ALA A 374 -13.75 15.61 4.13
N ALA A 375 -14.21 14.42 4.54
CA ALA A 375 -14.94 13.50 3.66
C ALA A 375 -16.27 14.13 3.17
N GLU A 376 -16.99 14.81 4.06
CA GLU A 376 -18.22 15.52 3.70
C GLU A 376 -17.94 16.68 2.73
N ALA A 377 -16.86 17.43 2.93
CA ALA A 377 -16.44 18.49 2.01
C ALA A 377 -16.10 17.92 0.62
N MET A 378 -15.36 16.81 0.56
CA MET A 378 -15.02 16.13 -0.70
C MET A 378 -16.26 15.60 -1.44
N THR A 379 -17.23 15.03 -0.72
CA THR A 379 -18.49 14.56 -1.35
C THR A 379 -19.32 15.71 -1.87
N ARG A 380 -19.39 16.83 -1.16
CA ARG A 380 -20.07 18.05 -1.61
C ARG A 380 -19.40 18.63 -2.86
N GLU A 381 -18.06 18.63 -2.89
CA GLU A 381 -17.32 19.13 -4.05
C GLU A 381 -17.48 18.22 -5.27
N ALA A 382 -17.43 16.88 -5.07
CA ALA A 382 -17.70 15.93 -6.14
C ALA A 382 -19.10 16.13 -6.74
N ALA A 383 -20.12 16.29 -5.89
CA ALA A 383 -21.49 16.57 -6.33
C ALA A 383 -21.61 17.89 -7.10
N ARG A 384 -20.89 18.96 -6.68
CA ARG A 384 -20.84 20.24 -7.41
C ARG A 384 -20.19 20.09 -8.79
N ARG A 385 -19.08 19.32 -8.89
CA ARG A 385 -18.40 19.04 -10.16
C ARG A 385 -19.30 18.24 -11.11
N GLU A 386 -20.01 17.27 -10.58
CA GLU A 386 -20.96 16.46 -11.36
C GLU A 386 -22.13 17.30 -11.87
N ALA A 387 -22.71 18.15 -11.02
CA ALA A 387 -23.76 19.09 -11.42
C ALA A 387 -23.29 20.10 -12.50
N ALA A 388 -22.07 20.64 -12.33
CA ALA A 388 -21.49 21.54 -13.33
C ALA A 388 -21.21 20.85 -14.66
N ALA A 389 -20.75 19.59 -14.64
CA ALA A 389 -20.55 18.79 -15.84
C ALA A 389 -21.88 18.45 -16.54
N ALA A 390 -22.93 18.14 -15.78
CA ALA A 390 -24.28 17.92 -16.31
C ALA A 390 -24.83 19.17 -16.95
N ASP A 391 -24.67 20.35 -16.33
CA ASP A 391 -25.08 21.64 -16.88
C ASP A 391 -24.32 21.98 -18.17
N ALA A 392 -23.01 21.72 -18.21
CA ALA A 392 -22.20 21.93 -19.41
C ALA A 392 -22.65 21.00 -20.55
N ALA A 393 -22.87 19.73 -20.26
CA ALA A 393 -23.37 18.75 -21.23
C ALA A 393 -24.76 19.17 -21.78
N TRP A 394 -25.65 19.65 -20.91
CA TRP A 394 -26.97 20.13 -21.32
C TRP A 394 -26.88 21.37 -22.23
N ARG A 395 -25.99 22.33 -21.90
CA ARG A 395 -25.75 23.52 -22.77
C ARG A 395 -25.21 23.08 -24.14
N THR A 396 -24.26 22.19 -24.19
CA THR A 396 -23.72 21.65 -25.45
C THR A 396 -24.81 20.94 -26.27
N ALA A 397 -25.65 20.12 -25.63
CA ALA A 397 -26.75 19.46 -26.29
C ALA A 397 -27.77 20.48 -26.86
N LEU A 398 -28.08 21.55 -26.11
CA LEU A 398 -28.97 22.61 -26.56
C LEU A 398 -28.39 23.39 -27.77
N GLU A 399 -27.07 23.65 -27.78
CA GLU A 399 -26.37 24.29 -28.91
C GLU A 399 -26.39 23.39 -30.16
N ILE A 400 -26.14 22.10 -30.02
CA ILE A 400 -26.25 21.14 -31.13
C ILE A 400 -27.68 21.15 -31.68
N GLN A 401 -28.68 21.07 -30.79
CA GLN A 401 -30.09 21.09 -31.20
C GLN A 401 -30.48 22.41 -31.91
N ARG A 402 -29.94 23.55 -31.49
CA ARG A 402 -30.13 24.83 -32.18
C ARG A 402 -29.47 24.85 -33.55
N ARG A 403 -28.25 24.30 -33.70
CA ARG A 403 -27.57 24.21 -35.01
C ARG A 403 -28.32 23.27 -35.97
N THR A 404 -28.83 22.14 -35.52
CA THR A 404 -29.59 21.22 -36.38
C THR A 404 -30.99 21.76 -36.73
N ALA A 405 -31.59 22.62 -35.89
CA ALA A 405 -32.86 23.27 -36.20
C ALA A 405 -32.73 24.45 -37.20
N PHE A 406 -31.52 24.92 -37.46
CA PHE A 406 -31.20 26.05 -38.38
C PHE A 406 -30.42 25.62 -39.62
N GLU A 407 -30.57 24.37 -40.09
CA GLU A 407 -30.16 24.05 -41.46
C GLU A 407 -31.18 24.67 -42.41
N PRO A 408 -30.81 25.69 -43.22
CA PRO A 408 -31.72 26.23 -44.24
C PRO A 408 -31.93 25.12 -45.28
N VAL A 409 -33.18 24.74 -45.46
CA VAL A 409 -33.58 23.88 -46.58
C VAL A 409 -33.28 24.65 -47.87
N SER A 410 -32.12 24.38 -48.45
CA SER A 410 -31.75 24.82 -49.79
C SER A 410 -32.45 23.93 -50.82
N VAL A 411 -33.69 24.19 -51.08
CA VAL A 411 -34.33 23.72 -52.30
C VAL A 411 -34.63 24.94 -53.16
N VAL A 412 -33.72 25.27 -54.05
CA VAL A 412 -34.05 26.03 -55.24
C VAL A 412 -33.49 25.30 -56.43
N GLU A 413 -34.35 24.58 -57.12
CA GLU A 413 -34.05 24.13 -58.48
C GLU A 413 -33.85 25.37 -59.37
N PRO A 414 -32.85 25.42 -60.25
CA PRO A 414 -32.67 26.51 -61.17
C PRO A 414 -33.70 26.43 -62.28
N VAL A 415 -34.63 27.39 -62.29
CA VAL A 415 -35.48 27.69 -63.44
C VAL A 415 -34.56 28.23 -64.54
N ALA A 416 -34.61 27.59 -65.72
CA ALA A 416 -33.90 28.01 -66.91
C ALA A 416 -34.35 29.41 -67.35
N VAL A 417 -33.43 30.40 -67.38
CA VAL A 417 -33.65 31.73 -67.94
C VAL A 417 -32.98 31.83 -69.30
N VAL A 418 -33.78 32.17 -70.29
CA VAL A 418 -33.44 32.47 -71.67
C VAL A 418 -32.56 33.73 -71.71
N PRO A 419 -31.56 33.86 -72.57
CA PRO A 419 -30.63 34.99 -72.61
C PRO A 419 -31.28 36.19 -73.24
N VAL A 420 -31.14 37.39 -72.62
CA VAL A 420 -31.34 38.70 -73.23
C VAL A 420 -30.04 39.47 -73.19
N GLU A 421 -29.66 39.96 -74.34
CA GLU A 421 -28.41 40.70 -74.65
C GLU A 421 -28.34 42.11 -73.97
N SER A 422 -27.07 42.47 -73.77
CA SER A 422 -26.47 43.82 -73.77
C SER A 422 -26.73 44.72 -72.56
N GLY A 423 -25.65 45.16 -71.93
CA GLY A 423 -25.51 46.36 -71.12
C GLY A 423 -24.38 46.29 -70.09
N ASP A 424 -23.45 47.17 -70.21
CA ASP A 424 -22.20 47.49 -69.54
C ASP A 424 -21.89 46.97 -68.10
N PRO A 425 -20.61 46.71 -67.74
CA PRO A 425 -20.22 46.17 -66.45
C PRO A 425 -20.18 47.28 -65.37
N VAL A 426 -20.96 47.13 -64.35
CA VAL A 426 -20.78 47.85 -63.07
C VAL A 426 -19.82 47.10 -62.20
N VAL A 427 -18.67 47.69 -61.98
CA VAL A 427 -17.67 47.15 -61.00
C VAL A 427 -18.20 47.38 -59.59
N VAL A 428 -18.55 46.33 -58.88
CA VAL A 428 -18.82 46.40 -57.47
C VAL A 428 -17.58 45.89 -56.75
N GLU A 429 -16.88 46.79 -56.10
CA GLU A 429 -15.73 46.51 -55.24
C GLU A 429 -16.24 45.85 -53.95
N VAL A 430 -15.99 44.53 -53.77
CA VAL A 430 -16.29 43.83 -52.53
C VAL A 430 -15.05 43.91 -51.66
N ALA A 431 -15.13 44.74 -50.62
CA ALA A 431 -14.12 44.77 -49.58
C ALA A 431 -14.14 43.43 -48.80
N ILE A 432 -13.08 42.64 -48.95
CA ILE A 432 -12.81 41.44 -48.13
C ILE A 432 -12.26 41.95 -46.80
N VAL A 433 -13.09 41.92 -45.75
CA VAL A 433 -12.64 42.09 -44.37
C VAL A 433 -12.02 40.74 -43.96
N ALA A 434 -10.70 40.70 -43.83
CA ALA A 434 -10.02 39.57 -43.25
C ALA A 434 -10.32 39.51 -41.74
N GLU A 435 -11.17 38.58 -41.32
CA GLU A 435 -11.27 38.21 -39.94
C GLU A 435 -10.00 37.40 -39.57
N THR A 436 -9.18 38.00 -38.72
CA THR A 436 -8.09 37.34 -38.05
C THR A 436 -8.68 36.30 -37.08
N GLU A 437 -8.51 35.03 -37.39
CA GLU A 437 -8.73 33.95 -36.41
C GLU A 437 -7.80 34.15 -35.22
N SER A 438 -8.38 34.53 -34.09
CA SER A 438 -7.73 34.43 -32.80
C SER A 438 -7.77 32.97 -32.37
N GLU A 439 -6.59 32.37 -32.21
CA GLU A 439 -6.44 31.05 -31.57
C GLU A 439 -7.19 31.00 -30.23
N PRO A 440 -7.90 29.90 -29.94
CA PRO A 440 -8.54 29.75 -28.64
C PRO A 440 -7.46 29.60 -27.57
N ALA A 441 -7.46 30.52 -26.61
CA ALA A 441 -6.65 30.42 -25.41
C ALA A 441 -6.91 29.06 -24.72
N THR A 442 -5.86 28.30 -24.53
CA THR A 442 -5.84 27.08 -23.68
C THR A 442 -6.33 27.49 -22.28
N PRO A 443 -7.31 26.80 -21.69
CA PRO A 443 -7.71 27.07 -20.32
C PRO A 443 -6.56 26.80 -19.38
N GLU A 444 -6.05 27.80 -18.71
CA GLU A 444 -5.12 27.68 -17.61
C GLU A 444 -5.77 26.78 -16.54
N LEU A 445 -5.12 25.68 -16.21
CA LEU A 445 -5.50 24.83 -15.08
C LEU A 445 -5.40 25.70 -13.80
N PRO A 446 -6.45 25.79 -12.99
CA PRO A 446 -6.42 26.58 -11.76
C PRO A 446 -5.30 26.07 -10.86
N ASN A 447 -4.40 26.99 -10.49
CA ASN A 447 -3.32 26.71 -9.54
C ASN A 447 -3.94 26.21 -8.21
N PRO A 448 -3.73 24.92 -7.82
CA PRO A 448 -4.39 24.37 -6.64
C PRO A 448 -3.98 25.09 -5.34
N ILE A 449 -2.83 25.74 -5.32
CA ILE A 449 -2.35 26.53 -4.18
C ILE A 449 -3.12 27.86 -4.06
N GLY A 450 -3.43 28.52 -5.18
CA GLY A 450 -4.24 29.74 -5.19
C GLY A 450 -5.64 29.51 -4.63
N ALA A 451 -6.30 28.43 -5.05
CA ALA A 451 -7.64 28.07 -4.58
C ALA A 451 -7.68 27.71 -3.08
N ILE A 452 -6.59 27.18 -2.51
CA ILE A 452 -6.47 26.91 -1.07
C ILE A 452 -6.27 28.22 -0.30
N LEU A 453 -5.47 29.14 -0.81
CA LEU A 453 -5.25 30.46 -0.19
C LEU A 453 -6.51 31.33 -0.19
N ASP A 454 -7.29 31.31 -1.27
CA ASP A 454 -8.56 32.05 -1.37
C ASP A 454 -9.69 31.49 -0.48
N ALA A 455 -9.56 30.24 -0.03
CA ALA A 455 -10.50 29.58 0.88
C ALA A 455 -10.18 29.77 2.37
N LEU A 456 -9.03 30.38 2.71
CA LEU A 456 -8.63 30.59 4.09
C LEU A 456 -9.31 31.83 4.68
N PRO A 457 -9.75 31.80 5.95
CA PRO A 457 -10.28 32.97 6.65
C PRO A 457 -9.26 34.11 6.65
N GLU A 458 -9.75 35.34 6.45
CA GLU A 458 -8.90 36.55 6.37
C GLU A 458 -7.94 36.73 7.56
N GLN A 459 -8.30 36.21 8.72
CA GLN A 459 -7.46 36.22 9.93
C GLN A 459 -6.20 35.36 9.79
N ILE A 460 -6.26 34.26 9.04
CA ILE A 460 -5.11 33.39 8.76
C ILE A 460 -4.24 34.01 7.66
N LEU A 461 -4.85 34.63 6.65
CA LEU A 461 -4.14 35.36 5.60
C LEU A 461 -3.42 36.60 6.14
N ALA A 462 -4.00 37.30 7.12
CA ALA A 462 -3.35 38.42 7.81
C ALA A 462 -2.11 37.97 8.61
N TRP A 463 -2.13 36.77 9.19
CA TRP A 463 -0.98 36.20 9.90
C TRP A 463 0.17 35.81 8.94
N TYR A 464 -0.13 35.38 7.73
CA TYR A 464 0.86 35.06 6.69
C TYR A 464 1.41 36.32 5.96
N ARG A 465 0.68 37.45 5.97
CA ARG A 465 1.09 38.73 5.36
C ARG A 465 1.87 39.65 6.28
N THR A 466 1.99 39.31 7.58
CA THR A 466 2.93 39.99 8.47
C THR A 466 4.35 39.58 8.10
N GLU A 467 5.18 40.57 7.78
CA GLU A 467 6.55 40.50 7.26
C GLU A 467 7.40 39.36 7.86
N PRO A 468 8.29 38.74 7.06
CA PRO A 468 9.19 37.72 7.56
C PRO A 468 10.07 38.36 8.65
N LYS A 469 9.93 37.90 9.90
CA LYS A 469 10.96 38.04 10.90
C LYS A 469 12.19 37.36 10.30
N GLU A 470 13.35 38.03 10.40
CA GLU A 470 14.66 37.50 10.04
C GLU A 470 14.71 36.03 10.45
N GLU A 471 14.78 35.15 9.45
CA GLU A 471 14.83 33.71 9.66
C GLU A 471 16.10 33.40 10.43
N ASP A 472 15.94 32.71 11.56
CA ASP A 472 17.01 32.27 12.43
C ASP A 472 18.05 31.50 11.58
N PRO A 473 19.32 31.88 11.58
CA PRO A 473 20.34 31.24 10.74
C PRO A 473 20.49 29.74 10.96
N GLU A 474 20.07 29.23 12.13
CA GLU A 474 20.00 27.80 12.41
C GLU A 474 18.89 27.11 11.61
N VAL A 475 17.76 27.79 11.35
CA VAL A 475 16.62 27.24 10.55
C VAL A 475 17.00 27.23 9.07
N GLN A 476 17.71 28.24 8.58
CA GLN A 476 18.22 28.26 7.20
C GLN A 476 19.27 27.17 6.96
N ALA A 477 20.18 26.95 7.91
CA ALA A 477 21.18 25.88 7.82
C ALA A 477 20.53 24.49 7.81
N ALA A 478 19.51 24.26 8.66
CA ALA A 478 18.77 22.98 8.70
C ALA A 478 17.95 22.75 7.42
N MET A 479 17.39 23.80 6.83
CA MET A 479 16.65 23.70 5.56
C MET A 479 17.57 23.42 4.38
N GLN A 480 18.79 24.00 4.39
CA GLN A 480 19.82 23.74 3.38
C GLN A 480 20.32 22.28 3.47
N GLU A 481 20.51 21.76 4.69
CA GLU A 481 20.94 20.37 4.90
C GLU A 481 19.88 19.35 4.44
N VAL A 482 18.58 19.69 4.58
CA VAL A 482 17.47 18.88 4.05
C VAL A 482 17.45 18.91 2.51
N LEU A 483 17.72 20.06 1.90
CA LEU A 483 17.78 20.20 0.44
C LEU A 483 18.99 19.46 -0.15
N ASP A 484 20.12 19.49 0.53
CA ASP A 484 21.34 18.77 0.11
C ASP A 484 21.22 17.25 0.25
N GLY A 485 20.29 16.75 1.07
CA GLY A 485 19.96 15.33 1.23
C GLY A 485 18.95 14.78 0.22
N LEU A 486 18.34 15.64 -0.61
CA LEU A 486 17.40 15.21 -1.66
C LEU A 486 18.16 14.82 -2.93
N GLY A 487 17.76 13.75 -3.59
CA GLY A 487 18.37 13.30 -4.86
C GLY A 487 18.34 14.42 -5.93
N ALA A 488 19.38 14.47 -6.75
CA ALA A 488 19.60 15.54 -7.75
C ALA A 488 18.38 15.77 -8.68
N ASP A 489 17.68 14.70 -9.04
CA ASP A 489 16.49 14.77 -9.91
C ASP A 489 15.30 15.48 -9.28
N LEU A 490 15.14 15.37 -7.95
CA LEU A 490 14.11 16.08 -7.19
C LEU A 490 14.45 17.55 -6.98
N LEU A 491 15.73 17.88 -6.80
CA LEU A 491 16.22 19.26 -6.70
C LEU A 491 16.04 20.00 -8.02
N ASP A 492 16.27 19.36 -9.14
CA ASP A 492 16.10 19.97 -10.47
C ASP A 492 14.62 20.20 -10.82
N GLN A 493 13.71 19.31 -10.41
CA GLN A 493 12.27 19.53 -10.50
C GLN A 493 11.81 20.70 -9.62
N PHE A 494 12.36 20.82 -8.43
CA PHE A 494 12.03 21.92 -7.50
C PHE A 494 12.57 23.28 -7.99
N ARG A 495 13.77 23.32 -8.57
CA ARG A 495 14.35 24.52 -9.19
C ARG A 495 13.57 24.95 -10.42
N ALA A 496 13.18 24.02 -11.29
CA ALA A 496 12.38 24.30 -12.48
C ALA A 496 10.99 24.87 -12.12
N SER A 497 10.35 24.39 -11.04
CA SER A 497 9.07 24.92 -10.56
C SER A 497 9.19 26.30 -9.91
N ARG A 498 10.34 26.64 -9.32
CA ARG A 498 10.60 27.93 -8.72
C ARG A 498 10.92 29.00 -9.76
N ASP A 499 11.71 28.67 -10.79
CA ASP A 499 12.03 29.57 -11.90
C ASP A 499 10.80 29.93 -12.75
N THR A 500 9.82 29.03 -12.85
CA THR A 500 8.53 29.33 -13.51
C THR A 500 7.61 30.23 -12.66
N ALA A 501 7.74 30.20 -11.33
CA ALA A 501 6.98 31.07 -10.44
C ALA A 501 7.56 32.50 -10.37
N ASP A 502 8.90 32.65 -10.45
CA ASP A 502 9.59 33.95 -10.41
C ASP A 502 9.45 34.74 -11.73
N THR A 503 9.42 34.04 -12.88
CA THR A 503 9.21 34.70 -14.20
C THR A 503 7.79 35.21 -14.38
N GLY A 504 6.78 34.64 -13.71
CA GLY A 504 5.38 35.09 -13.72
C GLY A 504 5.14 36.36 -12.91
N SER A 505 5.94 36.63 -11.87
CA SER A 505 5.77 37.84 -11.03
C SER A 505 6.42 39.09 -11.61
N ASP A 506 7.52 38.96 -12.38
CA ASP A 506 8.19 40.12 -13.02
C ASP A 506 7.46 40.61 -14.26
N GLU A 507 6.69 39.80 -14.95
CA GLU A 507 5.90 40.19 -16.11
C GLU A 507 4.57 40.88 -15.71
N ALA A 508 4.00 40.47 -14.55
CA ALA A 508 2.82 41.14 -13.99
C ALA A 508 3.09 42.56 -13.47
N ILE A 509 4.33 42.85 -13.03
CA ILE A 509 4.74 44.18 -12.56
C ILE A 509 5.05 45.12 -13.73
N ARG A 510 5.40 44.62 -14.91
CA ARG A 510 5.64 45.43 -16.12
C ARG A 510 4.36 45.84 -16.87
N ILE A 511 3.24 45.21 -16.63
CA ILE A 511 1.93 45.53 -17.26
C ILE A 511 1.13 46.49 -16.38
N ALA A 512 1.51 46.68 -15.10
CA ALA A 512 0.83 47.58 -14.17
C ALA A 512 1.55 48.94 -13.93
N ALA A 513 2.64 49.22 -14.66
CA ALA A 513 3.32 50.51 -14.74
C ALA A 513 3.24 51.08 -16.16
#